data_2f91b6d31e0cdb657cec2395f2b4a06d
#
_entry.id   2f91b6d31e0cdb657cec2395f2b4a06d
#
_cell.length_a   1.000
_cell.length_b   1.000
_cell.length_c   1.000
_cell.angle_alpha   90.00
_cell.angle_beta   90.00
_cell.angle_gamma   90.00
#
_symmetry.space_group_name_H-M   'P 1'
#
loop_
_entity.id
_entity.type
_entity.pdbx_description
1 polymer ?
#
loop_
_entity_poly.entity_id
_entity_poly.type
_entity_poly.pdbx_seq_one_letter_code
_entity_poly.pdbx_strand_id
1 'polypeptide(L)'
;MPTVLIKSKRRLRQLGCVLIVSAAIFLSSCNGFFVDPALSSIAVTPSTPSITIGNTQQMTATGTYEDGSTQTVTTKVSWTTSDSTVATVGSTGLVTGVSTGTASITATSGSISGATTVTVTVANLASLSISPTSASISSGQTQAFYATGHLKDGSIVDITDAVTWSSSNTSAAVMSSSGIATGQTVTSSQTTNITATSGSVTSNTAVLTVNP
;
A
#
# COMPACT_ATOMS: atom_id res chain seq x y z
N MET A 1 -8.31 95.13 -17.71
CA MET A 1 -8.51 94.16 -16.66
C MET A 1 -9.16 92.96 -17.25
N PRO A 2 -8.50 91.86 -17.35
CA PRO A 2 -8.53 90.76 -16.39
C PRO A 2 -7.25 89.94 -16.41
N THR A 3 -6.55 89.78 -15.27
CA THR A 3 -5.32 88.98 -15.20
C THR A 3 -5.25 88.25 -13.84
N VAL A 4 -6.29 87.47 -13.46
CA VAL A 4 -6.26 86.75 -12.17
C VAL A 4 -6.69 85.25 -12.28
N LEU A 5 -7.10 84.72 -13.44
CA LEU A 5 -7.71 83.37 -13.50
C LEU A 5 -6.79 82.24 -14.03
N ILE A 6 -5.49 82.42 -14.25
CA ILE A 6 -4.63 81.37 -14.88
C ILE A 6 -3.69 80.69 -13.84
N LYS A 7 -3.53 81.21 -12.62
CA LYS A 7 -2.60 80.61 -11.62
C LYS A 7 -3.21 79.50 -10.77
N SER A 8 -4.54 79.38 -10.72
CA SER A 8 -5.20 78.33 -9.90
C SER A 8 -5.18 76.88 -10.53
N LYS A 9 -5.25 76.81 -11.86
CA LYS A 9 -5.32 75.47 -12.50
C LYS A 9 -4.00 74.67 -12.57
N ARG A 10 -2.85 75.30 -12.44
CA ARG A 10 -1.55 74.62 -12.46
C ARG A 10 -1.19 74.00 -11.09
N ARG A 11 -1.66 74.56 -9.98
CA ARG A 11 -1.40 73.94 -8.66
C ARG A 11 -2.26 72.70 -8.37
N LEU A 12 -3.46 72.65 -8.92
CA LEU A 12 -4.36 71.49 -8.76
C LEU A 12 -3.93 70.26 -9.57
N ARG A 13 -3.24 70.48 -10.71
CA ARG A 13 -2.69 69.37 -11.51
C ARG A 13 -1.41 68.75 -10.90
N GLN A 14 -0.64 69.56 -10.15
CA GLN A 14 0.57 69.04 -9.49
C GLN A 14 0.24 68.29 -8.20
N LEU A 15 -0.81 68.63 -7.47
CA LEU A 15 -1.27 67.85 -6.31
C LEU A 15 -1.89 66.51 -6.73
N GLY A 16 -2.59 66.46 -7.86
CA GLY A 16 -3.17 65.22 -8.36
C GLY A 16 -2.11 64.19 -8.83
N CYS A 17 -1.00 64.61 -9.43
CA CYS A 17 0.09 63.72 -9.83
C CYS A 17 0.91 63.17 -8.67
N VAL A 18 1.11 63.97 -7.57
CA VAL A 18 1.86 63.51 -6.40
C VAL A 18 1.03 62.48 -5.59
N LEU A 19 -0.28 62.61 -5.52
CA LEU A 19 -1.19 61.67 -4.83
C LEU A 19 -1.34 60.35 -5.60
N ILE A 20 -1.28 60.35 -6.96
CA ILE A 20 -1.35 59.13 -7.77
C ILE A 20 -0.03 58.36 -7.72
N VAL A 21 1.11 59.05 -7.66
CA VAL A 21 2.43 58.36 -7.55
C VAL A 21 2.63 57.80 -6.15
N SER A 22 2.13 58.44 -5.08
CA SER A 22 2.22 57.87 -3.73
C SER A 22 1.26 56.69 -3.50
N ALA A 23 0.10 56.62 -4.18
CA ALA A 23 -0.81 55.48 -4.13
C ALA A 23 -0.26 54.26 -4.91
N ALA A 24 0.50 54.50 -5.98
CA ALA A 24 1.09 53.42 -6.76
C ALA A 24 2.29 52.72 -6.06
N ILE A 25 2.95 53.41 -5.10
CA ILE A 25 4.09 52.83 -4.36
C ILE A 25 3.61 51.89 -3.24
N PHE A 26 2.38 52.01 -2.75
CA PHE A 26 1.81 51.10 -1.75
C PHE A 26 1.21 49.81 -2.31
N LEU A 27 1.01 49.71 -3.62
CA LEU A 27 0.48 48.49 -4.28
C LEU A 27 1.55 47.49 -4.73
N SER A 28 2.82 47.85 -4.71
CA SER A 28 3.92 46.95 -5.12
C SER A 28 4.62 46.26 -3.95
N SER A 29 4.13 46.38 -2.71
CA SER A 29 4.78 45.81 -1.52
C SER A 29 4.04 44.59 -0.93
N CYS A 30 3.10 44.01 -1.66
CA CYS A 30 2.49 42.72 -1.28
C CYS A 30 2.85 41.59 -2.26
N ASN A 31 4.13 41.46 -2.60
CA ASN A 31 4.64 40.14 -2.93
C ASN A 31 4.78 39.45 -1.58
N GLY A 32 3.65 38.89 -1.11
CA GLY A 32 3.59 38.17 0.13
C GLY A 32 4.60 37.07 0.11
N PHE A 33 5.43 37.01 1.10
CA PHE A 33 6.25 35.90 1.51
C PHE A 33 5.32 34.76 1.99
N PHE A 34 4.49 34.24 1.09
CA PHE A 34 3.76 33.00 1.30
C PHE A 34 4.71 31.86 0.99
N VAL A 35 5.37 31.37 2.01
CA VAL A 35 6.01 30.06 1.91
C VAL A 35 4.86 29.05 1.90
N ASP A 36 4.77 28.27 0.82
CA ASP A 36 3.83 27.15 0.80
C ASP A 36 4.13 26.25 2.00
N PRO A 37 3.12 25.87 2.80
CA PRO A 37 3.34 25.03 3.97
C PRO A 37 3.98 23.70 3.56
N ALA A 38 4.97 23.24 4.32
CA ALA A 38 5.63 21.99 4.05
C ALA A 38 4.70 20.79 4.34
N LEU A 39 4.82 19.73 3.55
CA LEU A 39 4.10 18.48 3.80
C LEU A 39 4.66 17.84 5.08
N SER A 40 3.79 17.55 6.05
CA SER A 40 4.15 16.98 7.36
C SER A 40 3.86 15.47 7.47
N SER A 41 2.78 14.98 6.84
CA SER A 41 2.43 13.55 6.86
C SER A 41 1.60 13.16 5.65
N ILE A 42 1.56 11.85 5.35
CA ILE A 42 0.71 11.25 4.32
C ILE A 42 -0.12 10.15 4.97
N ALA A 43 -1.43 10.19 4.77
CA ALA A 43 -2.36 9.10 5.11
C ALA A 43 -2.78 8.38 3.82
N VAL A 44 -2.76 7.05 3.84
CA VAL A 44 -3.23 6.21 2.73
C VAL A 44 -4.54 5.55 3.10
N THR A 45 -5.54 5.70 2.23
CA THR A 45 -6.87 5.12 2.43
C THR A 45 -7.29 4.29 1.21
N PRO A 46 -8.13 3.22 1.42
CA PRO A 46 -8.62 2.68 2.69
C PRO A 46 -7.49 2.08 3.56
N SER A 47 -7.71 1.99 4.90
CA SER A 47 -6.66 1.62 5.86
C SER A 47 -6.29 0.13 5.87
N THR A 48 -7.20 -0.78 5.52
CA THR A 48 -6.97 -2.23 5.48
C THR A 48 -7.84 -2.89 4.40
N PRO A 49 -7.63 -2.57 3.13
CA PRO A 49 -8.47 -3.13 2.06
C PRO A 49 -8.20 -4.62 1.86
N SER A 50 -9.28 -5.36 1.57
CA SER A 50 -9.21 -6.73 1.07
C SER A 50 -9.70 -6.76 -0.37
N ILE A 51 -8.89 -7.31 -1.26
CA ILE A 51 -9.19 -7.49 -2.69
C ILE A 51 -9.04 -8.96 -3.07
N THR A 52 -9.71 -9.38 -4.11
CA THR A 52 -9.51 -10.73 -4.65
C THR A 52 -8.54 -10.72 -5.81
N ILE A 53 -7.89 -11.85 -6.07
CA ILE A 53 -6.97 -12.02 -7.22
C ILE A 53 -7.64 -11.52 -8.50
N GLY A 54 -6.90 -10.74 -9.30
CA GLY A 54 -7.35 -10.14 -10.54
C GLY A 54 -8.20 -8.87 -10.39
N ASN A 55 -8.69 -8.55 -9.19
CA ASN A 55 -9.44 -7.33 -8.93
C ASN A 55 -8.54 -6.16 -8.51
N THR A 56 -9.08 -4.97 -8.58
CA THR A 56 -8.35 -3.74 -8.29
C THR A 56 -9.00 -2.95 -7.15
N GLN A 57 -8.18 -2.16 -6.43
CA GLN A 57 -8.60 -1.19 -5.43
C GLN A 57 -7.87 0.12 -5.65
N GLN A 58 -8.63 1.20 -5.79
CA GLN A 58 -8.05 2.54 -5.83
C GLN A 58 -7.65 2.98 -4.42
N MET A 59 -6.38 3.33 -4.26
CA MET A 59 -5.85 3.96 -3.06
C MET A 59 -5.81 5.47 -3.23
N THR A 60 -6.03 6.19 -2.12
CA THR A 60 -5.94 7.65 -2.05
C THR A 60 -4.89 8.04 -1.04
N ALA A 61 -3.96 8.90 -1.43
CA ALA A 61 -3.00 9.53 -0.54
C ALA A 61 -3.49 10.94 -0.20
N THR A 62 -3.64 11.22 1.09
CA THR A 62 -3.99 12.55 1.62
C THR A 62 -2.80 13.10 2.40
N GLY A 63 -2.25 14.20 1.93
CA GLY A 63 -1.18 14.94 2.61
C GLY A 63 -1.76 15.91 3.64
N THR A 64 -1.16 15.95 4.83
CA THR A 64 -1.36 17.00 5.84
C THR A 64 -0.14 17.90 5.85
N TYR A 65 -0.35 19.21 5.86
CA TYR A 65 0.68 20.23 5.82
C TYR A 65 0.90 20.86 7.21
N GLU A 66 2.01 21.58 7.41
CA GLU A 66 2.38 22.18 8.70
C GLU A 66 1.37 23.21 9.21
N ASP A 67 0.58 23.83 8.31
CA ASP A 67 -0.52 24.74 8.67
C ASP A 67 -1.81 24.01 9.06
N GLY A 68 -1.80 22.67 9.09
CA GLY A 68 -2.95 21.81 9.37
C GLY A 68 -3.89 21.59 8.17
N SER A 69 -3.62 22.19 7.02
CA SER A 69 -4.42 21.94 5.80
C SER A 69 -4.17 20.53 5.27
N THR A 70 -5.18 19.97 4.57
CA THR A 70 -5.07 18.65 3.93
C THR A 70 -5.38 18.73 2.45
N GLN A 71 -4.64 17.98 1.63
CA GLN A 71 -4.86 17.89 0.19
C GLN A 71 -4.69 16.44 -0.29
N THR A 72 -5.43 16.06 -1.33
CA THR A 72 -5.20 14.81 -2.05
C THR A 72 -3.92 14.91 -2.87
N VAL A 73 -2.96 14.02 -2.58
CA VAL A 73 -1.65 13.99 -3.23
C VAL A 73 -1.42 12.69 -4.01
N THR A 74 -2.46 11.91 -4.27
CA THR A 74 -2.42 10.57 -4.88
C THR A 74 -1.58 10.48 -6.15
N THR A 75 -1.63 11.51 -7.02
CA THR A 75 -0.87 11.57 -8.28
C THR A 75 0.45 12.33 -8.15
N LYS A 76 0.76 12.85 -6.95
CA LYS A 76 1.98 13.63 -6.66
C LYS A 76 2.99 12.85 -5.81
N VAL A 77 2.68 11.61 -5.44
CA VAL A 77 3.52 10.72 -4.64
C VAL A 77 4.04 9.57 -5.51
N SER A 78 5.15 8.96 -5.07
CA SER A 78 5.63 7.69 -5.60
C SER A 78 4.95 6.56 -4.83
N TRP A 79 4.39 5.60 -5.57
CA TRP A 79 3.76 4.42 -5.00
C TRP A 79 4.67 3.21 -5.10
N THR A 80 4.77 2.44 -4.03
CA THR A 80 5.53 1.19 -3.96
C THR A 80 4.75 0.11 -3.23
N THR A 81 5.05 -1.15 -3.54
CA THR A 81 4.56 -2.32 -2.83
C THR A 81 5.74 -3.04 -2.16
N SER A 82 5.50 -3.63 -1.00
CA SER A 82 6.49 -4.49 -0.33
C SER A 82 6.66 -5.85 -1.01
N ASP A 83 5.61 -6.31 -1.74
CA ASP A 83 5.63 -7.60 -2.44
C ASP A 83 4.77 -7.52 -3.71
N SER A 84 5.44 -7.43 -4.87
CA SER A 84 4.79 -7.36 -6.17
C SER A 84 4.22 -8.72 -6.63
N THR A 85 4.60 -9.83 -5.98
CA THR A 85 4.01 -11.15 -6.25
C THR A 85 2.64 -11.31 -5.60
N VAL A 86 2.35 -10.54 -4.55
CA VAL A 86 1.05 -10.49 -3.87
C VAL A 86 0.16 -9.39 -4.45
N ALA A 87 0.67 -8.17 -4.55
CA ALA A 87 -0.07 -7.05 -5.12
C ALA A 87 0.85 -6.08 -5.83
N THR A 88 0.41 -5.55 -6.97
CA THR A 88 1.09 -4.46 -7.68
C THR A 88 0.37 -3.14 -7.44
N VAL A 89 1.09 -2.02 -7.59
CA VAL A 89 0.51 -0.68 -7.52
C VAL A 89 0.98 0.18 -8.68
N GLY A 90 0.04 0.85 -9.34
CA GLY A 90 0.34 1.82 -10.41
C GLY A 90 0.64 3.23 -9.86
N SER A 91 1.19 4.09 -10.72
CA SER A 91 1.53 5.49 -10.38
C SER A 91 0.33 6.35 -9.95
N THR A 92 -0.88 5.92 -10.26
CA THR A 92 -2.14 6.56 -9.83
C THR A 92 -2.68 6.03 -8.50
N GLY A 93 -1.97 5.11 -7.83
CA GLY A 93 -2.43 4.45 -6.62
C GLY A 93 -3.44 3.32 -6.87
N LEU A 94 -3.59 2.84 -8.11
CA LEU A 94 -4.43 1.68 -8.41
C LEU A 94 -3.66 0.40 -8.05
N VAL A 95 -4.17 -0.34 -7.07
CA VAL A 95 -3.63 -1.63 -6.61
C VAL A 95 -4.34 -2.76 -7.33
N THR A 96 -3.59 -3.77 -7.79
CA THR A 96 -4.12 -5.01 -8.39
C THR A 96 -3.66 -6.21 -7.58
N GLY A 97 -4.58 -7.09 -7.19
CA GLY A 97 -4.28 -8.36 -6.52
C GLY A 97 -3.70 -9.37 -7.50
N VAL A 98 -2.55 -9.95 -7.19
CA VAL A 98 -1.82 -10.91 -8.03
C VAL A 98 -1.93 -12.32 -7.46
N SER A 99 -1.54 -12.52 -6.20
CA SER A 99 -1.70 -13.79 -5.49
C SER A 99 -2.13 -13.54 -4.05
N THR A 100 -2.58 -14.56 -3.34
CA THR A 100 -3.01 -14.42 -1.96
C THR A 100 -1.85 -14.05 -1.03
N GLY A 101 -2.18 -13.29 0.00
CA GLY A 101 -1.20 -12.81 0.97
C GLY A 101 -1.48 -11.38 1.42
N THR A 102 -0.48 -10.75 2.00
CA THR A 102 -0.53 -9.35 2.42
C THR A 102 0.64 -8.59 1.82
N ALA A 103 0.38 -7.38 1.36
CA ALA A 103 1.41 -6.46 0.90
C ALA A 103 1.20 -5.06 1.50
N SER A 104 2.28 -4.41 1.90
CA SER A 104 2.26 -3.00 2.30
C SER A 104 2.35 -2.11 1.07
N ILE A 105 1.37 -1.22 0.89
CA ILE A 105 1.35 -0.21 -0.16
C ILE A 105 1.75 1.11 0.45
N THR A 106 2.83 1.70 -0.05
CA THR A 106 3.43 2.92 0.49
C THR A 106 3.37 4.05 -0.54
N ALA A 107 2.92 5.22 -0.09
CA ALA A 107 2.95 6.48 -0.83
C ALA A 107 4.06 7.37 -0.25
N THR A 108 4.98 7.87 -1.09
CA THR A 108 6.14 8.65 -0.64
C THR A 108 6.25 9.96 -1.42
N SER A 109 6.52 11.05 -0.71
CA SER A 109 6.87 12.37 -1.26
C SER A 109 8.08 12.94 -0.52
N GLY A 110 9.24 12.97 -1.18
CA GLY A 110 10.51 13.32 -0.53
C GLY A 110 10.84 12.36 0.61
N SER A 111 10.96 12.87 1.83
CA SER A 111 11.20 12.07 3.04
C SER A 111 9.91 11.65 3.77
N ILE A 112 8.74 12.13 3.35
CA ILE A 112 7.46 11.86 4.00
C ILE A 112 6.78 10.67 3.32
N SER A 113 6.33 9.70 4.11
CA SER A 113 5.63 8.51 3.61
C SER A 113 4.43 8.14 4.47
N GLY A 114 3.46 7.47 3.84
CA GLY A 114 2.32 6.83 4.49
C GLY A 114 2.08 5.46 3.87
N ALA A 115 1.62 4.50 4.66
CA ALA A 115 1.42 3.13 4.18
C ALA A 115 0.10 2.53 4.68
N THR A 116 -0.37 1.52 3.97
CA THR A 116 -1.49 0.67 4.35
C THR A 116 -1.20 -0.77 3.95
N THR A 117 -1.80 -1.74 4.66
CA THR A 117 -1.69 -3.17 4.33
C THR A 117 -2.89 -3.61 3.51
N VAL A 118 -2.64 -4.14 2.33
CA VAL A 118 -3.64 -4.78 1.47
C VAL A 118 -3.59 -6.28 1.69
N THR A 119 -4.77 -6.91 1.85
CA THR A 119 -4.90 -8.38 1.88
C THR A 119 -5.50 -8.84 0.54
N VAL A 120 -4.82 -9.78 -0.12
CA VAL A 120 -5.33 -10.40 -1.35
C VAL A 120 -5.84 -11.81 -1.04
N THR A 121 -7.04 -12.13 -1.52
CA THR A 121 -7.74 -13.39 -1.24
C THR A 121 -8.24 -14.04 -2.52
N VAL A 122 -8.59 -15.34 -2.45
CA VAL A 122 -9.33 -16.01 -3.53
C VAL A 122 -10.80 -15.61 -3.46
N ALA A 123 -11.39 -15.28 -4.61
CA ALA A 123 -12.81 -14.95 -4.70
C ALA A 123 -13.67 -16.18 -4.32
N ASN A 124 -14.73 -15.95 -3.53
CA ASN A 124 -15.77 -16.96 -3.24
C ASN A 124 -15.26 -18.28 -2.60
N LEU A 125 -14.07 -18.28 -1.97
CA LEU A 125 -13.55 -19.46 -1.28
C LEU A 125 -14.47 -19.82 -0.10
N ALA A 126 -14.99 -21.05 -0.09
CA ALA A 126 -15.84 -21.59 0.98
C ALA A 126 -15.02 -22.39 1.99
N SER A 127 -14.10 -23.25 1.50
CA SER A 127 -13.19 -24.00 2.34
C SER A 127 -11.89 -24.30 1.59
N LEU A 128 -10.86 -24.70 2.35
CA LEU A 128 -9.52 -25.00 1.86
C LEU A 128 -9.11 -26.36 2.43
N SER A 129 -8.54 -27.20 1.59
CA SER A 129 -7.96 -28.48 2.02
C SER A 129 -6.54 -28.62 1.49
N ILE A 130 -5.68 -29.32 2.24
CA ILE A 130 -4.33 -29.67 1.79
C ILE A 130 -4.13 -31.19 1.77
N SER A 131 -3.31 -31.63 0.84
CA SER A 131 -2.92 -33.03 0.69
C SER A 131 -1.41 -33.14 0.36
N PRO A 132 -0.74 -34.25 0.76
CA PRO A 132 -1.24 -35.31 1.63
C PRO A 132 -1.50 -34.83 3.05
N THR A 133 -2.34 -35.56 3.81
CA THR A 133 -2.64 -35.23 5.23
C THR A 133 -1.57 -35.73 6.19
N SER A 134 -0.68 -36.60 5.73
CA SER A 134 0.51 -37.08 6.46
C SER A 134 1.62 -37.43 5.49
N ALA A 135 2.86 -37.20 5.87
CA ALA A 135 4.06 -37.57 5.12
C ALA A 135 5.24 -37.82 6.06
N SER A 136 6.25 -38.54 5.56
CA SER A 136 7.52 -38.76 6.27
C SER A 136 8.66 -38.61 5.28
N ILE A 137 9.68 -37.80 5.66
CA ILE A 137 10.90 -37.57 4.88
C ILE A 137 12.13 -37.69 5.78
N SER A 138 13.31 -37.85 5.18
CA SER A 138 14.58 -37.74 5.90
C SER A 138 15.07 -36.26 5.91
N SER A 139 16.01 -35.99 6.80
CA SER A 139 16.73 -34.72 6.84
C SER A 139 17.24 -34.29 5.46
N GLY A 140 17.00 -33.05 5.06
CA GLY A 140 17.40 -32.51 3.76
C GLY A 140 16.49 -32.88 2.58
N GLN A 141 15.54 -33.79 2.74
CA GLN A 141 14.60 -34.17 1.69
C GLN A 141 13.41 -33.22 1.63
N THR A 142 12.67 -33.28 0.53
CA THR A 142 11.51 -32.42 0.30
C THR A 142 10.22 -33.25 0.14
N GLN A 143 9.10 -32.61 0.55
CA GLN A 143 7.73 -33.10 0.35
C GLN A 143 6.87 -32.03 -0.26
N ALA A 144 6.21 -32.31 -1.38
CA ALA A 144 5.20 -31.43 -1.95
C ALA A 144 3.85 -31.60 -1.24
N PHE A 145 3.25 -30.49 -0.87
CA PHE A 145 1.86 -30.36 -0.43
C PHE A 145 1.08 -29.54 -1.46
N TYR A 146 -0.16 -29.90 -1.68
CA TYR A 146 -1.07 -29.25 -2.63
C TYR A 146 -2.25 -28.66 -1.86
N ALA A 147 -2.67 -27.47 -2.25
CA ALA A 147 -3.82 -26.79 -1.67
C ALA A 147 -4.98 -26.76 -2.66
N THR A 148 -6.14 -27.25 -2.23
CA THR A 148 -7.37 -27.29 -3.03
C THR A 148 -8.40 -26.36 -2.40
N GLY A 149 -8.81 -25.36 -3.16
CA GLY A 149 -9.90 -24.46 -2.81
C GLY A 149 -11.26 -24.99 -3.25
N HIS A 150 -12.23 -25.01 -2.33
CA HIS A 150 -13.62 -25.32 -2.64
C HIS A 150 -14.38 -24.00 -2.65
N LEU A 151 -14.98 -23.62 -3.78
CA LEU A 151 -15.68 -22.36 -3.95
C LEU A 151 -17.15 -22.49 -3.57
N LYS A 152 -17.82 -21.39 -3.31
CA LYS A 152 -19.24 -21.34 -2.89
C LYS A 152 -20.22 -21.86 -3.96
N ASP A 153 -19.80 -21.87 -5.23
CA ASP A 153 -20.58 -22.41 -6.34
C ASP A 153 -20.40 -23.94 -6.52
N GLY A 154 -19.61 -24.58 -5.64
CA GLY A 154 -19.28 -26.00 -5.69
C GLY A 154 -18.11 -26.34 -6.57
N SER A 155 -17.50 -25.39 -7.28
CA SER A 155 -16.30 -25.64 -8.08
C SER A 155 -15.07 -25.88 -7.19
N ILE A 156 -14.09 -26.60 -7.73
CA ILE A 156 -12.84 -26.97 -7.06
C ILE A 156 -11.69 -26.41 -7.90
N VAL A 157 -10.75 -25.73 -7.25
CA VAL A 157 -9.59 -25.10 -7.91
C VAL A 157 -8.31 -25.44 -7.16
N ASP A 158 -7.23 -25.65 -7.93
CA ASP A 158 -5.87 -25.71 -7.35
C ASP A 158 -5.43 -24.28 -7.01
N ILE A 159 -5.07 -24.07 -5.76
CA ILE A 159 -4.60 -22.78 -5.23
C ILE A 159 -3.27 -22.93 -4.49
N THR A 160 -2.50 -23.95 -4.82
CA THR A 160 -1.22 -24.30 -4.17
C THR A 160 -0.25 -23.11 -4.11
N ASP A 161 -0.14 -22.36 -5.22
CA ASP A 161 0.71 -21.17 -5.32
C ASP A 161 -0.01 -19.88 -4.86
N ALA A 162 -1.29 -19.99 -4.46
CA ALA A 162 -2.15 -18.87 -4.09
C ALA A 162 -2.56 -18.87 -2.60
N VAL A 163 -1.85 -19.62 -1.76
CA VAL A 163 -2.06 -19.69 -0.31
C VAL A 163 -0.78 -19.34 0.45
N THR A 164 -0.94 -18.94 1.71
CA THR A 164 0.20 -18.80 2.62
C THR A 164 0.40 -20.11 3.37
N TRP A 165 1.52 -20.75 3.14
CA TRP A 165 1.93 -22.00 3.81
C TRP A 165 2.59 -21.72 5.16
N SER A 166 2.34 -22.58 6.14
CA SER A 166 2.92 -22.49 7.47
C SER A 166 3.34 -23.84 7.99
N SER A 167 4.49 -23.89 8.68
CA SER A 167 4.98 -25.00 9.48
C SER A 167 4.99 -24.59 10.95
N SER A 168 4.39 -25.39 11.83
CA SER A 168 4.35 -25.13 13.27
C SER A 168 5.70 -25.31 13.96
N ASN A 169 6.64 -26.03 13.31
CA ASN A 169 7.99 -26.27 13.79
C ASN A 169 8.99 -26.11 12.64
N THR A 170 9.50 -24.90 12.46
CA THR A 170 10.46 -24.57 11.39
C THR A 170 11.84 -25.20 11.61
N SER A 171 12.13 -25.69 12.82
CA SER A 171 13.34 -26.47 13.09
C SER A 171 13.23 -27.92 12.58
N ALA A 172 12.00 -28.43 12.37
CA ALA A 172 11.78 -29.72 11.74
C ALA A 172 11.69 -29.56 10.21
N ALA A 173 10.84 -28.65 9.72
CA ALA A 173 10.72 -28.36 8.27
C ALA A 173 10.32 -26.93 8.02
N VAL A 174 10.79 -26.36 6.90
CA VAL A 174 10.38 -25.04 6.36
C VAL A 174 9.54 -25.22 5.10
N MET A 175 8.58 -24.31 4.90
CA MET A 175 7.70 -24.29 3.72
C MET A 175 8.15 -23.23 2.72
N SER A 176 8.09 -23.59 1.42
CA SER A 176 8.13 -22.60 0.33
C SER A 176 6.73 -22.05 0.03
N SER A 177 6.66 -20.93 -0.71
CA SER A 177 5.40 -20.40 -1.22
C SER A 177 4.67 -21.30 -2.20
N SER A 178 5.38 -22.27 -2.82
CA SER A 178 4.83 -23.26 -3.76
C SER A 178 4.45 -24.60 -3.11
N GLY A 179 4.28 -24.63 -1.78
CA GLY A 179 3.84 -25.82 -1.07
C GLY A 179 4.90 -26.90 -0.86
N ILE A 180 6.18 -26.59 -1.07
CA ILE A 180 7.26 -27.56 -0.84
C ILE A 180 7.78 -27.43 0.60
N ALA A 181 7.66 -28.49 1.39
CA ALA A 181 8.31 -28.63 2.67
C ALA A 181 9.73 -29.17 2.49
N THR A 182 10.73 -28.56 3.13
CA THR A 182 12.12 -29.04 3.20
C THR A 182 12.44 -29.42 4.63
N GLY A 183 12.78 -30.70 4.84
CA GLY A 183 13.21 -31.23 6.16
C GLY A 183 14.53 -30.61 6.58
N GLN A 184 14.60 -30.13 7.82
CA GLN A 184 15.83 -29.64 8.41
C GLN A 184 16.68 -30.80 8.96
N THR A 185 17.95 -30.54 9.25
CA THR A 185 18.81 -31.54 9.89
C THR A 185 18.34 -31.77 11.32
N VAL A 186 17.90 -32.99 11.61
CA VAL A 186 17.43 -33.38 12.94
C VAL A 186 18.25 -34.59 13.45
N THR A 187 18.47 -34.67 14.76
CA THR A 187 19.21 -35.78 15.41
C THR A 187 18.28 -36.88 15.94
N SER A 188 16.98 -36.63 15.96
CA SER A 188 15.89 -37.53 16.30
C SER A 188 14.66 -37.17 15.48
N SER A 189 13.77 -38.12 15.24
CA SER A 189 12.53 -37.85 14.49
C SER A 189 11.75 -36.69 15.13
N GLN A 190 11.39 -35.70 14.29
CA GLN A 190 10.63 -34.53 14.65
C GLN A 190 9.35 -34.46 13.83
N THR A 191 8.30 -33.92 14.41
CA THR A 191 7.05 -33.70 13.69
C THR A 191 6.74 -32.21 13.59
N THR A 192 6.08 -31.82 12.52
CA THR A 192 5.53 -30.48 12.32
C THR A 192 4.13 -30.56 11.70
N ASN A 193 3.27 -29.62 12.08
CA ASN A 193 1.97 -29.46 11.47
C ASN A 193 2.09 -28.45 10.33
N ILE A 194 1.66 -28.86 9.14
CA ILE A 194 1.60 -28.03 7.94
C ILE A 194 0.15 -27.55 7.76
N THR A 195 -0.02 -26.27 7.55
CA THR A 195 -1.30 -25.64 7.23
C THR A 195 -1.13 -24.65 6.08
N ALA A 196 -2.25 -24.35 5.39
CA ALA A 196 -2.33 -23.31 4.38
C ALA A 196 -3.48 -22.34 4.72
N THR A 197 -3.30 -21.06 4.42
CA THR A 197 -4.33 -20.02 4.65
C THR A 197 -4.53 -19.16 3.40
N SER A 198 -5.78 -18.75 3.16
CA SER A 198 -6.16 -17.76 2.16
C SER A 198 -7.16 -16.79 2.78
N GLY A 199 -6.72 -15.57 3.10
CA GLY A 199 -7.51 -14.63 3.88
C GLY A 199 -7.85 -15.19 5.26
N SER A 200 -9.14 -15.33 5.56
CA SER A 200 -9.64 -15.91 6.83
C SER A 200 -9.88 -17.42 6.77
N VAL A 201 -9.69 -18.06 5.60
CA VAL A 201 -9.93 -19.50 5.43
C VAL A 201 -8.64 -20.27 5.67
N THR A 202 -8.68 -21.21 6.61
CA THR A 202 -7.55 -22.11 6.96
C THR A 202 -7.88 -23.54 6.56
N SER A 203 -6.87 -24.27 6.08
CA SER A 203 -6.98 -25.67 5.68
C SER A 203 -7.11 -26.64 6.89
N ASN A 204 -7.36 -27.92 6.57
CA ASN A 204 -7.02 -29.00 7.49
C ASN A 204 -5.53 -28.99 7.81
N THR A 205 -5.14 -29.65 8.88
CA THR A 205 -3.73 -29.85 9.24
C THR A 205 -3.19 -31.12 8.59
N ALA A 206 -1.98 -31.05 8.04
CA ALA A 206 -1.19 -32.19 7.63
C ALA A 206 0.00 -32.39 8.59
N VAL A 207 0.34 -33.64 8.91
CA VAL A 207 1.47 -33.97 9.79
C VAL A 207 2.65 -34.41 8.95
N LEU A 208 3.78 -33.70 9.04
CA LEU A 208 5.04 -34.10 8.44
C LEU A 208 6.00 -34.59 9.51
N THR A 209 6.54 -35.80 9.34
CA THR A 209 7.62 -36.38 10.16
C THR A 209 8.94 -36.22 9.44
N VAL A 210 9.93 -35.67 10.08
CA VAL A 210 11.31 -35.56 9.59
C VAL A 210 12.19 -36.49 10.42
N ASN A 211 12.83 -37.46 9.75
CA ASN A 211 13.74 -38.42 10.36
C ASN A 211 15.20 -37.98 10.16
N PRO A 212 16.15 -38.44 11.02
CA PRO A 212 17.57 -38.19 10.85
C PRO A 212 18.12 -38.64 9.49
#